data_2c33f91aafc357a29807893e496741ff
#
_entry.id   2c33f91aafc357a29807893e496741ff
#
_cell.length_a   1.000
_cell.length_b   1.000
_cell.length_c   1.000
_cell.angle_alpha   90.00
_cell.angle_beta   90.00
_cell.angle_gamma   90.00
#
_symmetry.space_group_name_H-M   'P 1'
#
loop_
_entity.id
_entity.type
_entity.pdbx_description
1 polymer ?
#
loop_
_entity_poly.entity_id
_entity_poly.type
_entity_poly.pdbx_seq_one_letter_code
_entity_poly.pdbx_strand_id
1 'polypeptide(L)'
;MNVLSVKGLCKSYPGFSLQNVSFEIKEGTIMGFVGRNGAGKSTTLKSILKLVHMDTGSVIFFGLDLKEHEGAIKQRIGYTGGAVNFYKKKKIKQIVEITKSFYKNWDDEICGKYMKMFSLDMEKTPSELSEGMKVKLSLVLALSHGAELLILDEPTSGLDPVSRNELLEIFKHLKSKGVSILFSTHIISDLEKCADEITYIRNGKLIFTGNISGFTGEQASLEDAMVQYEKEGLHEEFADERI
;
A
#
# COMPACT_ATOMS: atom_id res chain seq x y z
N MET A 1 12.82 4.84 -13.55
CA MET A 1 13.47 5.27 -12.28
C MET A 1 12.79 4.55 -11.13
N ASN A 2 13.50 4.28 -10.00
CA ASN A 2 12.82 3.72 -8.83
C ASN A 2 12.19 4.84 -8.01
N VAL A 3 10.89 4.72 -7.72
CA VAL A 3 10.17 5.65 -6.82
C VAL A 3 10.33 5.24 -5.36
N LEU A 4 10.62 3.97 -5.10
CA LEU A 4 10.93 3.43 -3.77
C LEU A 4 12.02 2.37 -3.88
N SER A 5 13.02 2.43 -2.99
CA SER A 5 14.00 1.37 -2.77
C SER A 5 14.15 1.12 -1.28
N VAL A 6 13.91 -0.10 -0.86
CA VAL A 6 14.03 -0.59 0.52
C VAL A 6 15.15 -1.59 0.57
N LYS A 7 16.11 -1.41 1.49
CA LYS A 7 17.28 -2.30 1.63
C LYS A 7 17.49 -2.70 3.07
N GLY A 8 17.51 -4.01 3.34
CA GLY A 8 17.88 -4.58 4.62
C GLY A 8 16.99 -4.17 5.80
N LEU A 9 15.71 -3.90 5.55
CA LEU A 9 14.80 -3.44 6.59
C LEU A 9 14.57 -4.55 7.62
N CYS A 10 14.91 -4.26 8.88
CA CYS A 10 14.64 -5.11 10.02
C CYS A 10 13.82 -4.36 11.06
N LYS A 11 12.92 -5.09 11.72
CA LYS A 11 12.14 -4.60 12.86
C LYS A 11 11.76 -5.74 13.76
N SER A 12 12.11 -5.65 15.06
CA SER A 12 11.84 -6.68 16.05
C SER A 12 10.77 -6.26 17.03
N TYR A 13 9.90 -7.20 17.37
CA TYR A 13 8.91 -7.14 18.44
C TYR A 13 8.94 -8.45 19.25
N PRO A 14 8.42 -8.50 20.47
CA PRO A 14 8.20 -9.76 21.15
C PRO A 14 7.32 -10.70 20.31
N GLY A 15 7.87 -11.85 19.88
CA GLY A 15 7.15 -12.85 19.08
C GLY A 15 7.06 -12.62 17.57
N PHE A 16 7.64 -11.52 17.05
CA PHE A 16 7.64 -11.27 15.61
C PHE A 16 8.83 -10.41 15.18
N SER A 17 9.40 -10.67 14.00
CA SER A 17 10.42 -9.79 13.42
C SER A 17 10.35 -9.71 11.89
N LEU A 18 10.55 -8.53 11.35
CA LEU A 18 10.93 -8.34 9.94
C LEU A 18 12.44 -8.60 9.80
N GLN A 19 12.82 -9.40 8.81
CA GLN A 19 14.19 -9.86 8.63
C GLN A 19 14.69 -9.53 7.23
N ASN A 20 15.57 -8.53 7.12
CA ASN A 20 16.28 -8.15 5.90
C ASN A 20 15.38 -7.94 4.68
N VAL A 21 14.23 -7.28 4.87
CA VAL A 21 13.27 -7.02 3.79
C VAL A 21 13.85 -6.01 2.81
N SER A 22 13.94 -6.41 1.53
CA SER A 22 14.53 -5.59 0.47
C SER A 22 13.72 -5.72 -0.82
N PHE A 23 13.22 -4.59 -1.36
CA PHE A 23 12.48 -4.54 -2.62
C PHE A 23 12.52 -3.14 -3.23
N GLU A 24 12.15 -3.03 -4.50
CA GLU A 24 12.14 -1.77 -5.24
C GLU A 24 10.84 -1.62 -6.02
N ILE A 25 10.37 -0.38 -6.18
CA ILE A 25 9.19 -0.05 -7.00
C ILE A 25 9.63 0.91 -8.09
N LYS A 26 9.35 0.56 -9.33
CA LYS A 26 9.58 1.44 -10.50
C LYS A 26 8.45 2.45 -10.64
N GLU A 27 8.79 3.57 -11.26
CA GLU A 27 7.82 4.60 -11.62
C GLU A 27 6.70 4.02 -12.52
N GLY A 28 5.45 4.42 -12.24
CA GLY A 28 4.28 3.97 -12.99
C GLY A 28 3.96 2.48 -12.83
N THR A 29 4.39 1.86 -11.74
CA THR A 29 4.13 0.44 -11.43
C THR A 29 3.08 0.31 -10.34
N ILE A 30 2.18 -0.65 -10.48
CA ILE A 30 1.32 -1.14 -9.39
C ILE A 30 1.98 -2.39 -8.81
N MET A 31 2.46 -2.29 -7.56
CA MET A 31 3.03 -3.41 -6.83
C MET A 31 2.07 -3.89 -5.75
N GLY A 32 1.72 -5.18 -5.79
CA GLY A 32 1.01 -5.86 -4.73
C GLY A 32 1.98 -6.38 -3.66
N PHE A 33 1.77 -5.98 -2.40
CA PHE A 33 2.51 -6.50 -1.26
C PHE A 33 1.67 -7.57 -0.55
N VAL A 34 1.93 -8.83 -0.84
CA VAL A 34 1.06 -9.95 -0.48
C VAL A 34 1.65 -10.81 0.64
N GLY A 35 0.80 -11.44 1.42
CA GLY A 35 1.14 -12.36 2.49
C GLY A 35 -0.05 -12.56 3.43
N ARG A 36 0.01 -13.61 4.24
CA ARG A 36 -1.03 -13.92 5.24
C ARG A 36 -1.16 -12.80 6.29
N ASN A 37 -2.25 -12.83 7.05
CA ASN A 37 -2.40 -11.97 8.20
C ASN A 37 -1.29 -12.27 9.23
N GLY A 38 -0.64 -11.22 9.75
CA GLY A 38 0.52 -11.36 10.63
C GLY A 38 1.88 -11.56 9.91
N ALA A 39 1.93 -11.73 8.58
CA ALA A 39 3.17 -11.94 7.85
C ALA A 39 4.15 -10.75 7.88
N GLY A 40 3.69 -9.54 8.27
CA GLY A 40 4.55 -8.35 8.37
C GLY A 40 4.23 -7.23 7.38
N LYS A 41 3.16 -7.36 6.57
CA LYS A 41 2.78 -6.36 5.56
C LYS A 41 2.65 -4.94 6.14
N SER A 42 1.72 -4.73 7.06
CA SER A 42 1.49 -3.42 7.68
C SER A 42 2.70 -2.90 8.45
N THR A 43 3.48 -3.79 9.08
CA THR A 43 4.72 -3.40 9.76
C THR A 43 5.74 -2.86 8.78
N THR A 44 5.91 -3.51 7.62
CA THR A 44 6.78 -3.04 6.54
C THR A 44 6.33 -1.68 6.03
N LEU A 45 5.03 -1.53 5.68
CA LEU A 45 4.49 -0.26 5.18
C LEU A 45 4.66 0.88 6.20
N LYS A 46 4.38 0.62 7.48
CA LYS A 46 4.57 1.61 8.55
C LYS A 46 6.04 1.96 8.77
N SER A 47 6.95 1.00 8.63
CA SER A 47 8.39 1.23 8.78
C SER A 47 8.95 2.09 7.65
N ILE A 48 8.59 1.82 6.40
CA ILE A 48 9.03 2.63 5.25
C ILE A 48 8.46 4.05 5.27
N LEU A 49 7.36 4.29 5.98
CA LEU A 49 6.77 5.61 6.19
C LEU A 49 7.27 6.32 7.47
N LYS A 50 8.18 5.68 8.21
CA LYS A 50 8.68 6.16 9.52
C LYS A 50 7.57 6.39 10.55
N LEU A 51 6.44 5.67 10.40
CA LEU A 51 5.37 5.58 11.42
C LEU A 51 5.74 4.59 12.52
N VAL A 52 6.64 3.67 12.21
CA VAL A 52 7.29 2.75 13.13
C VAL A 52 8.80 2.84 12.89
N HIS A 53 9.58 2.92 13.98
CA HIS A 53 11.03 2.96 13.88
C HIS A 53 11.57 1.60 13.44
N MET A 54 12.34 1.56 12.34
CA MET A 54 13.08 0.37 11.91
C MET A 54 14.37 0.22 12.71
N ASP A 55 14.76 -1.01 13.02
CA ASP A 55 15.97 -1.27 13.79
C ASP A 55 17.22 -1.14 12.91
N THR A 56 17.16 -1.65 11.66
CA THR A 56 18.19 -1.50 10.64
C THR A 56 17.58 -1.33 9.25
N GLY A 57 18.41 -0.97 8.29
CA GLY A 57 18.03 -0.80 6.90
C GLY A 57 18.04 0.64 6.42
N SER A 58 17.74 0.80 5.13
CA SER A 58 17.60 2.11 4.48
C SER A 58 16.41 2.15 3.56
N VAL A 59 15.80 3.32 3.45
CA VAL A 59 14.63 3.56 2.58
C VAL A 59 14.90 4.83 1.78
N ILE A 60 14.83 4.70 0.47
CA ILE A 60 15.03 5.79 -0.47
C ILE A 60 13.73 5.97 -1.26
N PHE A 61 13.16 7.17 -1.26
CA PHE A 61 12.04 7.56 -2.09
C PHE A 61 12.47 8.59 -3.12
N PHE A 62 12.18 8.37 -4.39
CA PHE A 62 12.47 9.32 -5.46
C PHE A 62 13.94 9.77 -5.50
N GLY A 63 14.87 8.87 -5.11
CA GLY A 63 16.30 9.17 -4.99
C GLY A 63 16.72 9.88 -3.69
N LEU A 64 15.79 10.19 -2.78
CA LEU A 64 16.03 10.89 -1.51
C LEU A 64 16.02 9.89 -0.34
N ASP A 65 17.01 9.98 0.55
CA ASP A 65 17.04 9.20 1.79
C ASP A 65 15.95 9.68 2.76
N LEU A 66 15.16 8.73 3.27
CA LEU A 66 14.04 9.01 4.18
C LEU A 66 14.49 9.66 5.51
N LYS A 67 15.68 9.33 6.00
CA LYS A 67 16.19 9.89 7.27
C LYS A 67 16.49 11.40 7.15
N GLU A 68 16.98 11.80 5.99
CA GLU A 68 17.43 13.17 5.73
C GLU A 68 16.33 14.05 5.14
N HIS A 69 15.42 13.47 4.33
CA HIS A 69 14.47 14.22 3.51
C HIS A 69 13.00 13.89 3.80
N GLU A 70 12.66 13.43 5.02
CA GLU A 70 11.31 12.96 5.40
C GLU A 70 10.19 13.94 4.99
N GLY A 71 10.38 15.23 5.27
CA GLY A 71 9.37 16.24 4.97
C GLY A 71 9.11 16.39 3.45
N ALA A 72 10.17 16.42 2.64
CA ALA A 72 10.06 16.52 1.18
C ALA A 72 9.43 15.27 0.58
N ILE A 73 9.81 14.09 1.08
CA ILE A 73 9.26 12.80 0.65
C ILE A 73 7.77 12.72 0.94
N LYS A 74 7.34 13.08 2.17
CA LYS A 74 5.92 13.03 2.57
C LYS A 74 5.01 13.97 1.79
N GLN A 75 5.55 15.04 1.18
CA GLN A 75 4.80 15.89 0.25
C GLN A 75 4.42 15.19 -1.06
N ARG A 76 5.12 14.10 -1.42
CA ARG A 76 4.97 13.38 -2.69
C ARG A 76 4.32 11.99 -2.52
N ILE A 77 3.96 11.61 -1.29
CA ILE A 77 3.39 10.30 -0.97
C ILE A 77 1.95 10.46 -0.46
N GLY A 78 1.03 9.66 -0.97
CA GLY A 78 -0.28 9.43 -0.37
C GLY A 78 -0.27 8.14 0.44
N TYR A 79 -0.78 8.16 1.67
CA TYR A 79 -0.88 6.98 2.53
C TYR A 79 -2.30 6.76 3.04
N THR A 80 -2.74 5.51 2.96
CA THR A 80 -3.97 5.05 3.60
C THR A 80 -3.67 3.81 4.44
N GLY A 81 -3.84 3.89 5.75
CA GLY A 81 -3.72 2.73 6.63
C GLY A 81 -5.06 1.99 6.77
N GLY A 82 -5.03 0.66 6.86
CA GLY A 82 -6.14 -0.29 6.86
C GLY A 82 -7.54 0.21 7.28
N ALA A 83 -7.76 0.58 8.53
CA ALA A 83 -8.96 1.32 8.90
C ALA A 83 -8.72 2.82 8.66
N VAL A 84 -9.43 3.41 7.71
CA VAL A 84 -9.33 4.84 7.42
C VAL A 84 -9.96 5.64 8.58
N ASN A 85 -9.10 6.17 9.45
CA ASN A 85 -9.50 6.90 10.64
C ASN A 85 -9.51 8.42 10.38
N PHE A 86 -10.58 8.92 9.81
CA PHE A 86 -10.84 10.36 9.77
C PHE A 86 -11.46 10.88 11.08
N TYR A 87 -11.46 12.19 11.24
CA TYR A 87 -12.23 12.86 12.30
C TYR A 87 -13.73 12.59 12.12
N LYS A 88 -14.28 11.61 12.84
CA LYS A 88 -15.63 11.05 12.63
C LYS A 88 -16.76 12.10 12.60
N LYS A 89 -16.62 13.20 13.35
CA LYS A 89 -17.65 14.25 13.50
C LYS A 89 -17.38 15.50 12.67
N LYS A 90 -16.24 15.59 11.96
CA LYS A 90 -15.96 16.74 11.10
C LYS A 90 -16.52 16.48 9.70
N LYS A 91 -17.08 17.51 9.08
CA LYS A 91 -17.48 17.43 7.67
C LYS A 91 -16.28 17.24 6.77
N ILE A 92 -16.47 16.59 5.64
CA ILE A 92 -15.41 16.32 4.67
C ILE A 92 -14.71 17.62 4.25
N LYS A 93 -15.45 18.72 4.02
CA LYS A 93 -14.84 20.02 3.71
C LYS A 93 -13.85 20.51 4.78
N GLN A 94 -14.12 20.23 6.06
CA GLN A 94 -13.19 20.59 7.14
C GLN A 94 -11.95 19.70 7.14
N ILE A 95 -12.10 18.43 6.78
CA ILE A 95 -10.99 17.50 6.62
C ILE A 95 -10.11 17.92 5.44
N VAL A 96 -10.70 18.31 4.33
CA VAL A 96 -10.01 18.86 3.15
C VAL A 96 -9.17 20.08 3.57
N GLU A 97 -9.75 21.07 4.24
CA GLU A 97 -9.04 22.27 4.69
C GLU A 97 -7.88 21.95 5.66
N ILE A 98 -8.12 21.03 6.61
CA ILE A 98 -7.05 20.57 7.52
C ILE A 98 -5.94 19.91 6.72
N THR A 99 -6.26 18.99 5.80
CA THR A 99 -5.25 18.29 4.99
C THR A 99 -4.47 19.26 4.12
N LYS A 100 -5.18 20.17 3.43
CA LYS A 100 -4.61 21.22 2.60
C LYS A 100 -3.53 22.03 3.33
N SER A 101 -3.72 22.32 4.62
CA SER A 101 -2.74 23.10 5.39
C SER A 101 -1.37 22.40 5.59
N PHE A 102 -1.27 21.10 5.36
CA PHE A 102 -0.02 20.35 5.47
C PHE A 102 0.76 20.23 4.16
N TYR A 103 0.12 20.51 3.01
CA TYR A 103 0.71 20.26 1.69
C TYR A 103 0.90 21.56 0.90
N LYS A 104 2.14 21.77 0.42
CA LYS A 104 2.52 23.00 -0.31
C LYS A 104 1.91 23.06 -1.71
N ASN A 105 1.78 21.89 -2.36
CA ASN A 105 1.32 21.75 -3.74
C ASN A 105 -0.14 21.32 -3.83
N TRP A 106 -0.98 21.74 -2.87
CA TRP A 106 -2.40 21.43 -2.91
C TRP A 106 -3.10 22.12 -4.08
N ASP A 107 -3.93 21.37 -4.78
CA ASP A 107 -4.71 21.82 -5.93
C ASP A 107 -6.22 21.64 -5.67
N ASP A 108 -6.94 22.74 -5.52
CA ASP A 108 -8.38 22.74 -5.26
C ASP A 108 -9.20 22.28 -6.46
N GLU A 109 -8.71 22.49 -7.71
CA GLU A 109 -9.41 22.04 -8.91
C GLU A 109 -9.32 20.53 -9.04
N ILE A 110 -8.15 19.95 -8.76
CA ILE A 110 -7.94 18.49 -8.70
C ILE A 110 -8.81 17.90 -7.60
N CYS A 111 -8.83 18.51 -6.42
CA CYS A 111 -9.70 18.08 -5.31
C CYS A 111 -11.17 18.04 -5.74
N GLY A 112 -11.69 19.13 -6.28
CA GLY A 112 -13.07 19.21 -6.76
C GLY A 112 -13.40 18.19 -7.85
N LYS A 113 -12.48 17.97 -8.78
CA LYS A 113 -12.62 16.99 -9.86
C LYS A 113 -12.77 15.56 -9.33
N TYR A 114 -11.89 15.13 -8.40
CA TYR A 114 -11.95 13.78 -7.84
C TYR A 114 -13.11 13.62 -6.85
N MET A 115 -13.48 14.66 -6.08
CA MET A 115 -14.68 14.65 -5.26
C MET A 115 -15.93 14.36 -6.10
N LYS A 116 -16.05 15.04 -7.25
CA LYS A 116 -17.16 14.81 -8.19
C LYS A 116 -17.08 13.43 -8.84
N MET A 117 -15.90 13.00 -9.29
CA MET A 117 -15.70 11.69 -9.92
C MET A 117 -16.08 10.53 -8.99
N PHE A 118 -15.76 10.64 -7.69
CA PHE A 118 -16.05 9.61 -6.69
C PHE A 118 -17.40 9.82 -5.98
N SER A 119 -18.20 10.78 -6.42
CA SER A 119 -19.51 11.09 -5.84
C SER A 119 -19.46 11.35 -4.32
N LEU A 120 -18.42 12.05 -3.87
CA LEU A 120 -18.22 12.40 -2.47
C LEU A 120 -18.84 13.77 -2.17
N ASP A 121 -19.70 13.83 -1.15
CA ASP A 121 -20.36 15.06 -0.70
C ASP A 121 -19.56 15.70 0.45
N MET A 122 -19.09 16.92 0.23
CA MET A 122 -18.29 17.69 1.21
C MET A 122 -19.05 18.05 2.49
N GLU A 123 -20.38 18.03 2.47
CA GLU A 123 -21.21 18.33 3.65
C GLU A 123 -21.40 17.12 4.58
N LYS A 124 -21.14 15.91 4.09
CA LYS A 124 -21.17 14.69 4.90
C LYS A 124 -19.98 14.58 5.85
N THR A 125 -20.14 13.73 6.85
CA THR A 125 -19.07 13.29 7.75
C THR A 125 -18.53 11.92 7.34
N PRO A 126 -17.30 11.53 7.72
CA PRO A 126 -16.79 10.20 7.45
C PRO A 126 -17.65 9.07 8.04
N SER A 127 -18.40 9.32 9.10
CA SER A 127 -19.33 8.34 9.70
C SER A 127 -20.48 7.97 8.76
N GLU A 128 -20.83 8.83 7.81
CA GLU A 128 -21.89 8.63 6.82
C GLU A 128 -21.38 7.98 5.52
N LEU A 129 -20.09 7.71 5.43
CA LEU A 129 -19.47 7.08 4.27
C LEU A 129 -19.36 5.56 4.45
N SER A 130 -19.58 4.81 3.36
CA SER A 130 -19.17 3.41 3.30
C SER A 130 -17.64 3.29 3.37
N GLU A 131 -17.12 2.09 3.67
CA GLU A 131 -15.65 1.87 3.70
C GLU A 131 -15.01 2.20 2.35
N GLY A 132 -15.61 1.80 1.23
CA GLY A 132 -15.14 2.16 -0.11
C GLY A 132 -15.12 3.67 -0.35
N MET A 133 -16.12 4.40 0.11
CA MET A 133 -16.13 5.88 0.02
C MET A 133 -15.05 6.52 0.88
N LYS A 134 -14.72 5.96 2.05
CA LYS A 134 -13.59 6.42 2.88
C LYS A 134 -12.25 6.24 2.18
N VAL A 135 -12.04 5.10 1.52
CA VAL A 135 -10.84 4.87 0.71
C VAL A 135 -10.78 5.87 -0.46
N LYS A 136 -11.89 6.07 -1.18
CA LYS A 136 -11.98 7.08 -2.25
C LYS A 136 -11.66 8.48 -1.73
N LEU A 137 -12.15 8.86 -0.54
CA LEU A 137 -11.80 10.15 0.09
C LEU A 137 -10.29 10.25 0.37
N SER A 138 -9.66 9.19 0.89
CA SER A 138 -8.20 9.17 1.09
C SER A 138 -7.43 9.37 -0.22
N LEU A 139 -7.89 8.75 -1.30
CA LEU A 139 -7.30 8.96 -2.64
C LEU A 139 -7.47 10.41 -3.11
N VAL A 140 -8.65 11.01 -2.93
CA VAL A 140 -8.85 12.44 -3.26
C VAL A 140 -7.83 13.30 -2.55
N LEU A 141 -7.70 13.13 -1.23
CA LEU A 141 -6.77 13.93 -0.43
C LEU A 141 -5.32 13.76 -0.91
N ALA A 142 -4.90 12.52 -1.19
CA ALA A 142 -3.56 12.23 -1.69
C ALA A 142 -3.31 12.82 -3.10
N LEU A 143 -4.26 12.68 -4.00
CA LEU A 143 -4.12 13.18 -5.38
C LEU A 143 -4.17 14.71 -5.45
N SER A 144 -4.88 15.35 -4.52
CA SER A 144 -5.00 16.81 -4.47
C SER A 144 -3.70 17.53 -4.10
N HIS A 145 -2.75 16.84 -3.48
CA HIS A 145 -1.41 17.39 -3.23
C HIS A 145 -0.34 16.87 -4.20
N GLY A 146 -0.76 16.15 -5.26
CA GLY A 146 0.15 15.66 -6.29
C GLY A 146 0.98 14.45 -5.87
N ALA A 147 0.41 13.51 -5.10
CA ALA A 147 1.11 12.28 -4.73
C ALA A 147 1.55 11.49 -5.98
N GLU A 148 2.83 11.18 -6.06
CA GLU A 148 3.45 10.39 -7.12
C GLU A 148 3.50 8.89 -6.79
N LEU A 149 3.43 8.56 -5.50
CA LEU A 149 3.34 7.21 -4.97
C LEU A 149 2.21 7.11 -3.95
N LEU A 150 1.29 6.19 -4.17
CA LEU A 150 0.28 5.80 -3.19
C LEU A 150 0.73 4.55 -2.45
N ILE A 151 0.67 4.56 -1.11
CA ILE A 151 0.95 3.43 -0.23
C ILE A 151 -0.33 3.11 0.52
N LEU A 152 -0.92 1.95 0.24
CA LEU A 152 -2.26 1.59 0.69
C LEU A 152 -2.20 0.27 1.47
N ASP A 153 -2.60 0.30 2.74
CA ASP A 153 -2.60 -0.89 3.60
C ASP A 153 -4.01 -1.53 3.61
N GLU A 154 -4.15 -2.69 2.96
CA GLU A 154 -5.40 -3.45 2.82
C GLU A 154 -6.59 -2.62 2.27
N PRO A 155 -6.44 -1.85 1.17
CA PRO A 155 -7.46 -0.89 0.72
C PRO A 155 -8.76 -1.52 0.25
N THR A 156 -8.75 -2.81 -0.12
CA THR A 156 -9.89 -3.57 -0.62
C THR A 156 -10.56 -4.43 0.45
N SER A 157 -9.95 -4.51 1.64
CA SER A 157 -10.48 -5.32 2.75
C SER A 157 -11.82 -4.79 3.23
N GLY A 158 -12.79 -5.70 3.40
CA GLY A 158 -14.14 -5.34 3.86
C GLY A 158 -15.02 -4.64 2.81
N LEU A 159 -14.55 -4.47 1.57
CA LEU A 159 -15.39 -3.98 0.48
C LEU A 159 -16.22 -5.11 -0.14
N ASP A 160 -17.45 -4.74 -0.56
CA ASP A 160 -18.24 -5.60 -1.42
C ASP A 160 -17.56 -5.80 -2.80
N PRO A 161 -17.92 -6.85 -3.57
CA PRO A 161 -17.24 -7.14 -4.84
C PRO A 161 -17.31 -6.01 -5.88
N VAL A 162 -18.38 -5.22 -5.89
CA VAL A 162 -18.55 -4.11 -6.86
C VAL A 162 -17.61 -2.96 -6.48
N SER A 163 -17.67 -2.49 -5.23
CA SER A 163 -16.79 -1.43 -4.70
C SER A 163 -15.32 -1.79 -4.82
N ARG A 164 -14.98 -3.07 -4.60
CA ARG A 164 -13.61 -3.60 -4.78
C ARG A 164 -13.17 -3.46 -6.23
N ASN A 165 -13.98 -3.94 -7.17
CA ASN A 165 -13.64 -3.86 -8.60
C ASN A 165 -13.49 -2.41 -9.07
N GLU A 166 -14.39 -1.50 -8.65
CA GLU A 166 -14.27 -0.08 -8.94
C GLU A 166 -12.94 0.51 -8.44
N LEU A 167 -12.51 0.14 -7.23
CA LEU A 167 -11.25 0.62 -6.66
C LEU A 167 -10.04 0.14 -7.47
N LEU A 168 -10.02 -1.12 -7.91
CA LEU A 168 -8.95 -1.66 -8.75
C LEU A 168 -8.90 -0.98 -10.13
N GLU A 169 -10.05 -0.65 -10.73
CA GLU A 169 -10.09 0.14 -11.96
C GLU A 169 -9.58 1.58 -11.74
N ILE A 170 -9.86 2.18 -10.59
CA ILE A 170 -9.27 3.48 -10.20
C ILE A 170 -7.75 3.36 -10.14
N PHE A 171 -7.18 2.28 -9.58
CA PHE A 171 -5.72 2.08 -9.53
C PHE A 171 -5.11 2.03 -10.94
N LYS A 172 -5.71 1.29 -11.86
CA LYS A 172 -5.26 1.26 -13.27
C LYS A 172 -5.33 2.63 -13.93
N HIS A 173 -6.41 3.37 -13.68
CA HIS A 173 -6.54 4.73 -14.20
C HIS A 173 -5.45 5.65 -13.64
N LEU A 174 -5.17 5.61 -12.34
CA LEU A 174 -4.12 6.42 -11.72
C LEU A 174 -2.74 6.05 -12.25
N LYS A 175 -2.45 4.76 -12.42
CA LYS A 175 -1.23 4.29 -13.07
C LYS A 175 -1.09 4.87 -14.48
N SER A 176 -2.16 4.89 -15.29
CA SER A 176 -2.12 5.48 -16.65
C SER A 176 -1.84 6.99 -16.64
N LYS A 177 -1.96 7.65 -15.48
CA LYS A 177 -1.58 9.06 -15.25
C LYS A 177 -0.19 9.21 -14.63
N GLY A 178 0.58 8.12 -14.51
CA GLY A 178 1.94 8.13 -13.98
C GLY A 178 2.06 7.94 -12.48
N VAL A 179 0.95 7.75 -11.76
CA VAL A 179 0.98 7.48 -10.30
C VAL A 179 1.41 6.04 -10.05
N SER A 180 2.43 5.85 -9.21
CA SER A 180 2.86 4.54 -8.75
C SER A 180 2.03 4.10 -7.54
N ILE A 181 1.80 2.80 -7.38
CA ILE A 181 0.95 2.29 -6.29
C ILE A 181 1.63 1.08 -5.64
N LEU A 182 1.75 1.13 -4.32
CA LEU A 182 2.08 0.00 -3.45
C LEU A 182 0.85 -0.30 -2.60
N PHE A 183 0.24 -1.46 -2.76
CA PHE A 183 -0.87 -1.83 -1.89
C PHE A 183 -0.67 -3.20 -1.26
N SER A 184 -0.94 -3.30 0.04
CA SER A 184 -0.96 -4.59 0.71
C SER A 184 -2.30 -5.27 0.54
N THR A 185 -2.28 -6.59 0.37
CA THR A 185 -3.49 -7.41 0.33
C THR A 185 -3.19 -8.86 0.71
N HIS A 186 -4.23 -9.56 1.16
CA HIS A 186 -4.25 -11.02 1.26
C HIS A 186 -5.20 -11.65 0.22
N ILE A 187 -5.75 -10.83 -0.68
CA ILE A 187 -6.73 -11.23 -1.70
C ILE A 187 -6.03 -11.35 -3.05
N ILE A 188 -5.78 -12.58 -3.48
CA ILE A 188 -5.02 -12.89 -4.68
C ILE A 188 -5.68 -12.33 -5.95
N SER A 189 -7.00 -12.43 -6.05
CA SER A 189 -7.74 -11.93 -7.21
C SER A 189 -7.62 -10.41 -7.45
N ASP A 190 -7.22 -9.63 -6.43
CA ASP A 190 -6.97 -8.20 -6.60
C ASP A 190 -5.66 -7.97 -7.36
N LEU A 191 -4.64 -8.81 -7.08
CA LEU A 191 -3.35 -8.77 -7.77
C LEU A 191 -3.50 -9.11 -9.25
N GLU A 192 -4.21 -10.18 -9.56
CA GLU A 192 -4.47 -10.61 -10.95
C GLU A 192 -5.14 -9.52 -11.78
N LYS A 193 -5.98 -8.70 -11.14
CA LYS A 193 -6.73 -7.65 -11.83
C LYS A 193 -5.93 -6.40 -12.14
N CYS A 194 -4.97 -6.02 -11.31
CA CYS A 194 -4.34 -4.71 -11.47
C CYS A 194 -2.83 -4.64 -11.21
N ALA A 195 -2.20 -5.61 -10.54
CA ALA A 195 -0.79 -5.53 -10.22
C ALA A 195 0.10 -5.86 -11.44
N ASP A 196 1.23 -5.17 -11.53
CA ASP A 196 2.32 -5.47 -12.48
C ASP A 196 3.37 -6.35 -11.84
N GLU A 197 3.67 -6.04 -10.57
CA GLU A 197 4.69 -6.71 -9.78
C GLU A 197 4.12 -7.14 -8.42
N ILE A 198 4.70 -8.18 -7.85
CA ILE A 198 4.33 -8.75 -6.55
C ILE A 198 5.55 -8.79 -5.66
N THR A 199 5.36 -8.43 -4.40
CA THR A 199 6.29 -8.71 -3.31
C THR A 199 5.57 -9.60 -2.30
N TYR A 200 6.05 -10.84 -2.13
CA TYR A 200 5.48 -11.82 -1.21
C TYR A 200 6.29 -11.92 0.06
N ILE A 201 5.63 -11.70 1.19
CA ILE A 201 6.23 -11.79 2.54
C ILE A 201 5.56 -12.90 3.36
N ARG A 202 6.38 -13.71 4.05
CA ARG A 202 5.96 -14.78 4.95
C ARG A 202 6.80 -14.73 6.23
N ASN A 203 6.15 -14.74 7.39
CA ASN A 203 6.78 -14.74 8.72
C ASN A 203 7.91 -13.70 8.86
N GLY A 204 7.68 -12.47 8.35
CA GLY A 204 8.63 -11.36 8.40
C GLY A 204 9.80 -11.45 7.41
N LYS A 205 9.85 -12.45 6.55
CA LYS A 205 10.87 -12.63 5.50
C LYS A 205 10.27 -12.38 4.13
N LEU A 206 11.00 -11.69 3.27
CA LEU A 206 10.63 -11.56 1.86
C LEU A 206 11.01 -12.84 1.14
N ILE A 207 10.03 -13.50 0.52
CA ILE A 207 10.18 -14.76 -0.20
C ILE A 207 10.35 -14.53 -1.69
N PHE A 208 9.61 -13.57 -2.25
CA PHE A 208 9.66 -13.24 -3.67
C PHE A 208 9.42 -11.74 -3.89
N THR A 209 10.08 -11.20 -4.92
CA THR A 209 9.74 -9.89 -5.50
C THR A 209 10.00 -9.92 -7.00
N GLY A 210 9.04 -9.47 -7.80
CA GLY A 210 9.14 -9.46 -9.26
C GLY A 210 7.78 -9.39 -9.94
N ASN A 211 7.75 -9.68 -11.23
CA ASN A 211 6.52 -9.68 -12.02
C ASN A 211 5.62 -10.88 -11.68
N ILE A 212 4.33 -10.77 -12.02
CA ILE A 212 3.33 -11.81 -11.77
C ILE A 212 3.72 -13.15 -12.39
N SER A 213 4.19 -13.16 -13.64
CA SER A 213 4.58 -14.40 -14.32
C SER A 213 5.75 -15.11 -13.64
N GLY A 214 6.72 -14.36 -13.11
CA GLY A 214 7.81 -14.92 -12.33
C GLY A 214 7.35 -15.51 -11.00
N PHE A 215 6.34 -14.92 -10.36
CA PHE A 215 5.74 -15.47 -9.15
C PHE A 215 4.94 -16.74 -9.41
N THR A 216 4.11 -16.74 -10.48
CA THR A 216 3.30 -17.89 -10.87
C THR A 216 4.17 -19.08 -11.31
N GLY A 217 5.31 -18.82 -12.00
CA GLY A 217 6.20 -19.87 -12.49
C GLY A 217 5.46 -20.85 -13.40
N GLU A 218 5.57 -22.16 -13.09
CA GLU A 218 4.88 -23.23 -13.81
C GLU A 218 3.47 -23.53 -13.27
N GLN A 219 3.00 -22.79 -12.25
CA GLN A 219 1.69 -23.03 -11.64
C GLN A 219 0.55 -22.51 -12.53
N ALA A 220 -0.62 -23.11 -12.40
CA ALA A 220 -1.80 -22.77 -13.21
C ALA A 220 -2.38 -21.40 -12.86
N SER A 221 -2.17 -20.92 -11.62
CA SER A 221 -2.70 -19.64 -11.12
C SER A 221 -1.79 -19.02 -10.06
N LEU A 222 -2.00 -17.72 -9.76
CA LEU A 222 -1.37 -17.05 -8.63
C LEU A 222 -1.74 -17.71 -7.29
N GLU A 223 -2.96 -18.21 -7.16
CA GLU A 223 -3.43 -18.88 -5.95
C GLU A 223 -2.66 -20.18 -5.74
N ASP A 224 -2.49 -21.01 -6.79
CA ASP A 224 -1.71 -22.24 -6.73
C ASP A 224 -0.25 -21.96 -6.37
N ALA A 225 0.37 -20.94 -6.96
CA ALA A 225 1.73 -20.53 -6.64
C ALA A 225 1.85 -20.13 -5.16
N MET A 226 0.91 -19.34 -4.65
CA MET A 226 0.92 -18.94 -3.24
C MET A 226 0.76 -20.15 -2.31
N VAL A 227 -0.14 -21.08 -2.63
CA VAL A 227 -0.33 -22.34 -1.87
C VAL A 227 0.96 -23.15 -1.86
N GLN A 228 1.68 -23.20 -2.98
CA GLN A 228 2.97 -23.91 -3.05
C GLN A 228 4.02 -23.25 -2.16
N TYR A 229 4.21 -21.93 -2.24
CA TYR A 229 5.15 -21.19 -1.38
C TYR A 229 4.84 -21.38 0.10
N GLU A 230 3.55 -21.42 0.48
CA GLU A 230 3.15 -21.71 1.87
C GLU A 230 3.48 -23.14 2.30
N LYS A 231 3.24 -24.14 1.43
CA LYS A 231 3.57 -25.56 1.72
C LYS A 231 5.08 -25.77 1.88
N GLU A 232 5.88 -25.20 0.99
CA GLU A 232 7.35 -25.27 1.08
C GLU A 232 7.84 -24.72 2.42
N GLY A 233 7.26 -23.59 2.88
CA GLY A 233 7.60 -23.02 4.16
C GLY A 233 7.20 -23.87 5.36
N LEU A 234 6.06 -24.54 5.32
CA LEU A 234 5.67 -25.48 6.35
C LEU A 234 6.64 -26.68 6.43
N HIS A 235 7.09 -27.18 5.29
CA HIS A 235 8.08 -28.25 5.25
C HIS A 235 9.43 -27.83 5.83
N GLU A 236 9.88 -26.58 5.58
CA GLU A 236 11.09 -26.03 6.18
C GLU A 236 10.95 -25.92 7.72
N GLU A 237 9.82 -25.38 8.22
CA GLU A 237 9.54 -25.27 9.66
C GLU A 237 9.54 -26.64 10.35
N PHE A 238 8.88 -27.66 9.79
CA PHE A 238 8.90 -29.03 10.32
C PHE A 238 10.27 -29.72 10.21
N ALA A 239 11.09 -29.33 9.23
CA ALA A 239 12.46 -29.85 9.13
C ALA A 239 13.41 -29.28 10.19
N ASP A 240 13.18 -28.02 10.59
CA ASP A 240 13.96 -27.35 11.66
C ASP A 240 13.51 -27.79 13.06
N GLU A 241 12.28 -28.25 13.25
CA GLU A 241 11.74 -28.82 14.48
C GLU A 241 12.13 -30.32 14.67
N ARG A 242 13.27 -30.78 14.16
CA ARG A 242 13.76 -32.12 14.47
C ARG A 242 14.09 -32.22 15.96
N ILE A 243 13.08 -32.66 16.73
CA ILE A 243 13.23 -33.29 18.03
C ILE A 243 13.79 -34.69 17.83
#